data_d96a96b769ec8ba7e8752d138d4a8bcb
#
_entry.id   d96a96b769ec8ba7e8752d138d4a8bcb
#
_cell.length_a   1.000
_cell.length_b   1.000
_cell.length_c   1.000
_cell.angle_alpha   90.00
_cell.angle_beta   90.00
_cell.angle_gamma   90.00
#
_symmetry.space_group_name_H-M   'P 1'
#
loop_
_entity.id
_entity.type
_entity.pdbx_description
1 polymer ?
#
loop_
_entity_poly.entity_id
_entity_poly.type
_entity_poly.pdbx_seq_one_letter_code
_entity_poly.pdbx_strand_id
1 'polypeptide(L)'
;MTDLKVPVTVLGGGSFGTTLANLLAANGVPATLWLRNEQQAADMRRQGENTRYLPGIRLDPRLTITSDLAAALQQAELVFLAIPSGAFRSVLQQIGPGLAGKGVISTTKGIEQPGFLMMSQIVEQEVPEARVAVLSGP
;
A
#
# COMPACT_ATOMS: atom_id res chain seq x y z
N MET A 1 -26.61 -3.89 -8.02
CA MET A 1 -25.15 -3.86 -7.97
C MET A 1 -24.69 -3.51 -6.57
N THR A 2 -23.89 -4.35 -6.01
CA THR A 2 -23.41 -4.13 -4.65
C THR A 2 -22.13 -3.31 -4.69
N ASP A 3 -22.20 -2.09 -4.20
CA ASP A 3 -21.02 -1.27 -4.01
C ASP A 3 -20.31 -1.74 -2.76
N LEU A 4 -19.40 -2.70 -2.92
CA LEU A 4 -18.55 -3.13 -1.81
C LEU A 4 -17.44 -2.10 -1.64
N LYS A 5 -17.74 -1.10 -0.81
CA LYS A 5 -16.76 -0.04 -0.50
C LYS A 5 -16.08 -0.34 0.81
N VAL A 6 -15.18 -1.32 0.78
CA VAL A 6 -14.36 -1.58 1.96
C VAL A 6 -13.19 -0.59 1.99
N PRO A 7 -12.77 -0.13 3.17
CA PRO A 7 -11.60 0.72 3.28
C PRO A 7 -10.33 -0.01 2.85
N VAL A 8 -9.55 0.64 2.01
CA VAL A 8 -8.32 0.07 1.45
C VAL A 8 -7.15 1.00 1.75
N THR A 9 -6.05 0.44 2.16
CA THR A 9 -4.79 1.18 2.32
C THR A 9 -3.76 0.63 1.36
N VAL A 10 -3.05 1.53 0.68
CA VAL A 10 -1.90 1.19 -0.15
C VAL A 10 -0.65 1.67 0.57
N LEU A 11 0.27 0.75 0.83
CA LEU A 11 1.56 1.07 1.46
C LEU A 11 2.62 1.22 0.37
N GLY A 12 3.12 2.43 0.20
CA GLY A 12 4.18 2.72 -0.75
C GLY A 12 3.83 3.87 -1.69
N GLY A 13 4.60 4.95 -1.62
CA GLY A 13 4.37 6.20 -2.36
C GLY A 13 5.13 6.31 -3.68
N GLY A 14 5.56 5.19 -4.27
CA GLY A 14 6.15 5.20 -5.61
C GLY A 14 5.10 5.37 -6.71
N SER A 15 5.51 5.23 -7.95
CA SER A 15 4.60 5.44 -9.09
C SER A 15 3.46 4.44 -9.10
N PHE A 16 3.75 3.16 -8.88
CA PHE A 16 2.72 2.12 -8.93
C PHE A 16 1.73 2.26 -7.77
N GLY A 17 2.24 2.41 -6.54
CA GLY A 17 1.38 2.57 -5.36
C GLY A 17 0.49 3.79 -5.47
N THR A 18 1.04 4.91 -5.92
CA THR A 18 0.27 6.13 -6.10
C THR A 18 -0.81 5.95 -7.17
N THR A 19 -0.47 5.33 -8.30
CA THR A 19 -1.43 5.05 -9.37
C THR A 19 -2.57 4.18 -8.86
N LEU A 20 -2.25 3.10 -8.15
CA LEU A 20 -3.25 2.18 -7.62
C LEU A 20 -4.17 2.88 -6.63
N ALA A 21 -3.61 3.63 -5.68
CA ALA A 21 -4.40 4.34 -4.69
C ALA A 21 -5.31 5.38 -5.35
N ASN A 22 -4.79 6.08 -6.35
CA ASN A 22 -5.57 7.09 -7.08
C ASN A 22 -6.73 6.46 -7.86
N LEU A 23 -6.48 5.31 -8.51
CA LEU A 23 -7.55 4.59 -9.22
C LEU A 23 -8.64 4.14 -8.27
N LEU A 24 -8.27 3.61 -7.10
CA LEU A 24 -9.25 3.19 -6.10
C LEU A 24 -10.11 4.37 -5.65
N ALA A 25 -9.48 5.50 -5.33
CA ALA A 25 -10.20 6.70 -4.91
C ALA A 25 -11.12 7.21 -6.02
N ALA A 26 -10.65 7.23 -7.26
CA ALA A 26 -11.42 7.69 -8.41
C ALA A 26 -12.64 6.81 -8.67
N ASN A 27 -12.60 5.56 -8.25
CA ASN A 27 -13.73 4.63 -8.36
C ASN A 27 -14.61 4.60 -7.11
N GLY A 28 -14.42 5.55 -6.20
CA GLY A 28 -15.27 5.69 -5.02
C GLY A 28 -14.92 4.78 -3.86
N VAL A 29 -13.78 4.08 -3.91
CA VAL A 29 -13.31 3.26 -2.81
C VAL A 29 -12.67 4.16 -1.75
N PRO A 30 -13.01 4.02 -0.45
CA PRO A 30 -12.32 4.75 0.60
C PRO A 30 -10.85 4.30 0.64
N ALA A 31 -9.96 5.08 0.04
CA ALA A 31 -8.56 4.72 -0.16
C ALA A 31 -7.63 5.65 0.61
N THR A 32 -6.61 5.04 1.21
CA THR A 32 -5.53 5.75 1.89
C THR A 32 -4.20 5.33 1.27
N LEU A 33 -3.37 6.29 0.95
CA LEU A 33 -2.00 6.05 0.53
C LEU A 33 -1.07 6.41 1.67
N TRP A 34 -0.33 5.43 2.13
CA TRP A 34 0.71 5.65 3.14
C TRP A 34 2.08 5.69 2.48
N LEU A 35 2.89 6.67 2.88
CA LEU A 35 4.29 6.73 2.52
C LEU A 35 5.11 7.15 3.74
N ARG A 36 6.35 6.69 3.77
CA ARG A 36 7.20 6.85 4.94
C ARG A 36 7.57 8.32 5.19
N ASN A 37 7.80 9.09 4.14
CA ASN A 37 8.32 10.44 4.24
C ASN A 37 7.20 11.45 4.44
N GLU A 38 7.15 12.10 5.63
CA GLU A 38 6.11 13.07 5.95
C GLU A 38 6.17 14.30 5.04
N GLN A 39 7.36 14.75 4.69
CA GLN A 39 7.49 15.91 3.82
C GLN A 39 6.89 15.63 2.44
N GLN A 40 7.15 14.45 1.90
CA GLN A 40 6.56 14.03 0.63
C GLN A 40 5.03 13.93 0.74
N ALA A 41 4.52 13.36 1.84
CA ALA A 41 3.09 13.26 2.06
C ALA A 41 2.45 14.64 2.13
N ALA A 42 3.07 15.57 2.86
CA ALA A 42 2.57 16.93 2.96
C ALA A 42 2.57 17.64 1.60
N ASP A 43 3.63 17.48 0.84
CA ASP A 43 3.74 18.07 -0.50
C ASP A 43 2.65 17.51 -1.42
N MET A 44 2.42 16.22 -1.38
CA MET A 44 1.39 15.58 -2.20
C MET A 44 -0.02 16.07 -1.82
N ARG A 45 -0.29 16.22 -0.54
CA ARG A 45 -1.58 16.76 -0.08
C ARG A 45 -1.78 18.19 -0.57
N ARG A 46 -0.74 18.99 -0.49
CA ARG A 46 -0.80 20.41 -0.88
C ARG A 46 -0.93 20.57 -2.38
N GLN A 47 -0.16 19.80 -3.14
CA GLN A 47 -0.08 19.95 -4.60
C GLN A 47 -1.15 19.14 -5.35
N GLY A 48 -1.72 18.13 -4.72
CA GLY A 48 -2.65 17.20 -5.39
C GLY A 48 -1.96 16.38 -6.48
N GLU A 49 -0.68 16.11 -6.30
CA GLU A 49 0.14 15.43 -7.30
C GLU A 49 1.35 14.81 -6.62
N ASN A 50 1.80 13.67 -7.12
CA ASN A 50 3.08 13.08 -6.71
C ASN A 50 4.12 13.48 -7.76
N THR A 51 4.71 14.65 -7.59
CA THR A 51 5.63 15.21 -8.59
C THR A 51 6.91 14.41 -8.72
N ARG A 52 7.28 13.69 -7.68
CA ARG A 52 8.53 12.90 -7.67
C ARG A 52 8.40 11.62 -8.47
N TYR A 53 7.29 10.89 -8.33
CA TYR A 53 7.15 9.55 -8.90
C TYR A 53 6.04 9.42 -9.93
N LEU A 54 5.11 10.36 -10.00
CA LEU A 54 3.99 10.32 -10.93
C LEU A 54 3.64 11.72 -11.40
N PRO A 55 4.60 12.43 -12.03
CA PRO A 55 4.36 13.82 -12.44
C PRO A 55 3.29 13.92 -13.52
N GLY A 56 2.52 14.99 -13.47
CA GLY A 56 1.49 15.29 -14.47
C GLY A 56 0.16 14.62 -14.22
N ILE A 57 0.03 13.79 -13.19
CA ILE A 57 -1.22 13.10 -12.87
C ILE A 57 -1.85 13.74 -11.64
N ARG A 58 -3.07 14.23 -11.80
CA ARG A 58 -3.80 14.82 -10.68
C ARG A 58 -4.38 13.73 -9.79
N LEU A 59 -4.15 13.84 -8.49
CA LEU A 59 -4.67 12.89 -7.53
C LEU A 59 -6.12 13.24 -7.19
N ASP A 60 -6.95 12.21 -7.03
CA ASP A 60 -8.34 12.39 -6.64
C ASP A 60 -8.39 13.05 -5.25
N PRO A 61 -9.19 14.10 -5.06
CA PRO A 61 -9.26 14.80 -3.77
C PRO A 61 -9.82 13.95 -2.64
N ARG A 62 -10.46 12.82 -2.95
CA ARG A 62 -10.97 11.88 -1.95
C ARG A 62 -9.88 10.95 -1.42
N LEU A 63 -8.72 10.89 -2.07
CA LEU A 63 -7.61 10.06 -1.61
C LEU A 63 -7.00 10.65 -0.33
N THR A 64 -6.94 9.84 0.71
CA THR A 64 -6.25 10.21 1.95
C THR A 64 -4.76 9.89 1.79
N ILE A 65 -3.90 10.85 2.08
CA ILE A 65 -2.44 10.68 1.97
C ILE A 65 -1.85 10.93 3.34
N THR A 66 -1.08 9.97 3.87
CA THR A 66 -0.56 10.06 5.23
C THR A 66 0.78 9.36 5.38
N SER A 67 1.57 9.81 6.33
CA SER A 67 2.75 9.10 6.81
C SER A 67 2.52 8.42 8.16
N ASP A 68 1.33 8.54 8.72
CA ASP A 68 0.94 7.88 9.96
C ASP A 68 0.50 6.45 9.68
N LEU A 69 1.39 5.50 9.94
CA LEU A 69 1.15 4.09 9.64
C LEU A 69 0.02 3.51 10.47
N ALA A 70 -0.04 3.82 11.77
CA ALA A 70 -1.08 3.31 12.65
C ALA A 70 -2.46 3.76 12.17
N ALA A 71 -2.61 5.04 11.83
CA ALA A 71 -3.87 5.57 11.31
C ALA A 71 -4.23 4.94 9.98
N ALA A 72 -3.25 4.74 9.10
CA ALA A 72 -3.46 4.13 7.78
C ALA A 72 -3.96 2.69 7.88
N LEU A 73 -3.51 1.94 8.88
CA LEU A 73 -3.89 0.54 9.04
C LEU A 73 -5.17 0.35 9.85
N GLN A 74 -5.48 1.28 10.73
CA GLN A 74 -6.57 1.10 11.71
C GLN A 74 -7.92 0.81 11.06
N GLN A 75 -8.25 1.50 9.97
CA GLN A 75 -9.55 1.38 9.31
C GLN A 75 -9.52 0.44 8.11
N ALA A 76 -8.34 -0.02 7.68
CA ALA A 76 -8.22 -0.78 6.46
C ALA A 76 -8.71 -2.22 6.65
N GLU A 77 -9.50 -2.71 5.71
CA GLU A 77 -9.84 -4.12 5.59
C GLU A 77 -8.92 -4.83 4.59
N LEU A 78 -8.48 -4.10 3.57
CA LEU A 78 -7.54 -4.59 2.58
C LEU A 78 -6.31 -3.69 2.57
N VAL A 79 -5.14 -4.31 2.49
CA VAL A 79 -3.87 -3.58 2.44
C VAL A 79 -3.07 -4.06 1.24
N PHE A 80 -2.78 -3.15 0.33
CA PHE A 80 -1.88 -3.42 -0.80
C PHE A 80 -0.46 -3.05 -0.41
N LEU A 81 0.47 -3.95 -0.66
CA LEU A 81 1.89 -3.73 -0.39
C LEU A 81 2.58 -3.38 -1.71
N ALA A 82 2.90 -2.09 -1.89
CA ALA A 82 3.64 -1.58 -3.04
C ALA A 82 5.00 -1.06 -2.59
N ILE A 83 5.70 -1.88 -1.83
CA ILE A 83 6.97 -1.57 -1.17
C ILE A 83 8.11 -2.20 -1.96
N PRO A 84 9.25 -1.53 -2.13
CA PRO A 84 10.40 -2.14 -2.80
C PRO A 84 10.80 -3.46 -2.13
N SER A 85 11.20 -4.45 -2.94
CA SER A 85 11.50 -5.79 -2.44
C SER A 85 12.60 -5.78 -1.37
N GLY A 86 13.57 -4.89 -1.48
CA GLY A 86 14.65 -4.77 -0.50
C GLY A 86 14.21 -4.31 0.88
N ALA A 87 13.07 -3.63 0.98
CA ALA A 87 12.52 -3.15 2.25
C ALA A 87 11.32 -3.98 2.73
N PHE A 88 10.91 -4.97 1.95
CA PHE A 88 9.63 -5.67 2.15
C PHE A 88 9.54 -6.35 3.51
N ARG A 89 10.52 -7.19 3.84
CA ARG A 89 10.51 -7.93 5.12
C ARG A 89 10.61 -6.99 6.31
N SER A 90 11.49 -6.01 6.27
CA SER A 90 11.67 -5.09 7.40
C SER A 90 10.41 -4.28 7.67
N VAL A 91 9.71 -3.85 6.63
CA VAL A 91 8.43 -3.16 6.79
C VAL A 91 7.39 -4.10 7.40
N LEU A 92 7.28 -5.34 6.91
CA LEU A 92 6.33 -6.31 7.46
C LEU A 92 6.61 -6.61 8.93
N GLN A 93 7.87 -6.66 9.34
CA GLN A 93 8.21 -6.86 10.75
C GLN A 93 7.72 -5.71 11.62
N GLN A 94 7.75 -4.48 11.09
CA GLN A 94 7.27 -3.31 11.82
C GLN A 94 5.74 -3.28 11.93
N ILE A 95 5.04 -3.67 10.86
CA ILE A 95 3.59 -3.49 10.77
C ILE A 95 2.80 -4.77 11.03
N GLY A 96 3.49 -5.92 11.18
CA GLY A 96 2.85 -7.23 11.25
C GLY A 96 1.59 -7.30 12.12
N PRO A 97 1.64 -6.85 13.40
CA PRO A 97 0.45 -6.90 14.25
C PRO A 97 -0.74 -6.12 13.67
N GLY A 98 -0.48 -5.03 12.96
CA GLY A 98 -1.54 -4.22 12.35
C GLY A 98 -2.19 -4.86 11.13
N LEU A 99 -1.63 -5.95 10.61
CA LEU A 99 -2.16 -6.65 9.45
C LEU A 99 -2.97 -7.90 9.82
N ALA A 100 -2.96 -8.30 11.09
CA ALA A 100 -3.66 -9.50 11.53
C ALA A 100 -5.15 -9.43 11.20
N GLY A 101 -5.67 -10.48 10.58
CA GLY A 101 -7.08 -10.56 10.20
C GLY A 101 -7.47 -9.77 8.96
N LYS A 102 -6.53 -9.06 8.34
CA LYS A 102 -6.80 -8.26 7.14
C LYS A 102 -6.46 -9.05 5.88
N GLY A 103 -7.05 -8.65 4.77
CA GLY A 103 -6.62 -9.09 3.45
C GLY A 103 -5.37 -8.32 3.05
N VAL A 104 -4.31 -9.03 2.69
CA VAL A 104 -3.04 -8.43 2.30
C VAL A 104 -2.74 -8.82 0.86
N ILE A 105 -2.54 -7.84 0.01
CA ILE A 105 -2.29 -8.06 -1.41
C ILE A 105 -0.90 -7.53 -1.74
N SER A 106 0.01 -8.44 -2.07
CA SER A 106 1.35 -8.04 -2.50
C SER A 106 1.32 -7.66 -3.98
N THR A 107 1.78 -6.47 -4.29
CA THR A 107 2.04 -6.04 -5.66
C THR A 107 3.53 -5.97 -5.95
N THR A 108 4.36 -6.25 -4.94
CA THR A 108 5.82 -6.19 -5.05
C THR A 108 6.34 -7.45 -5.73
N LYS A 109 7.15 -7.25 -6.75
CA LYS A 109 7.82 -8.34 -7.46
C LYS A 109 9.22 -8.55 -6.89
N GLY A 110 9.71 -9.77 -6.98
CA GLY A 110 11.06 -10.09 -6.58
C GLY A 110 11.15 -11.34 -5.73
N ILE A 111 12.37 -11.67 -5.40
CA ILE A 111 12.71 -12.83 -4.59
C ILE A 111 13.69 -12.35 -3.53
N GLU A 112 13.42 -12.69 -2.28
CA GLU A 112 14.32 -12.34 -1.18
C GLU A 112 15.53 -13.27 -1.17
N GLN A 113 16.71 -12.68 -1.05
CA GLN A 113 17.94 -13.43 -0.88
C GLN A 113 18.41 -13.36 0.58
N PRO A 114 19.13 -14.37 1.07
CA PRO A 114 19.62 -15.57 0.37
C PRO A 114 18.63 -16.74 0.32
N GLY A 115 17.47 -16.64 0.96
CA GLY A 115 16.51 -17.75 1.06
C GLY A 115 15.67 -17.99 -0.17
N PHE A 116 15.72 -17.13 -1.18
CA PHE A 116 14.95 -17.22 -2.42
C PHE A 116 13.45 -17.29 -2.18
N LEU A 117 12.96 -16.51 -1.19
CA LEU A 117 11.53 -16.47 -0.87
C LEU A 117 10.80 -15.45 -1.72
N MET A 118 9.64 -15.85 -2.22
CA MET A 118 8.74 -14.91 -2.90
C MET A 118 8.10 -13.96 -1.88
N MET A 119 7.66 -12.80 -2.35
CA MET A 119 7.08 -11.78 -1.45
C MET A 119 5.87 -12.32 -0.68
N SER A 120 5.01 -13.12 -1.32
CA SER A 120 3.87 -13.74 -0.64
C SER A 120 4.30 -14.67 0.49
N GLN A 121 5.40 -15.39 0.31
CA GLN A 121 5.95 -16.26 1.34
C GLN A 121 6.47 -15.48 2.53
N ILE A 122 7.05 -14.30 2.28
CA ILE A 122 7.50 -13.41 3.35
C ILE A 122 6.29 -12.92 4.17
N VAL A 123 5.19 -12.56 3.51
CA VAL A 123 3.97 -12.16 4.20
C VAL A 123 3.47 -13.30 5.10
N GLU A 124 3.43 -14.51 4.57
CA GLU A 124 2.99 -15.69 5.34
C GLU A 124 3.87 -15.93 6.57
N GLN A 125 5.18 -15.72 6.46
CA GLN A 125 6.10 -15.87 7.59
C GLN A 125 5.92 -14.80 8.64
N GLU A 126 5.79 -13.54 8.22
CA GLU A 126 5.78 -12.40 9.14
C GLU A 126 4.38 -12.10 9.69
N VAL A 127 3.34 -12.45 8.95
CA VAL A 127 1.95 -12.18 9.34
C VAL A 127 1.08 -13.41 9.06
N PRO A 128 1.24 -14.49 9.83
CA PRO A 128 0.49 -15.73 9.55
C PRO A 128 -1.03 -15.58 9.68
N GLU A 129 -1.52 -14.58 10.40
CA GLU A 129 -2.95 -14.32 10.54
C GLU A 129 -3.55 -13.51 9.38
N ALA A 130 -2.74 -13.04 8.43
CA ALA A 130 -3.25 -12.30 7.29
C ALA A 130 -3.73 -13.26 6.20
N ARG A 131 -4.73 -12.81 5.44
CA ARG A 131 -5.15 -13.49 4.21
C ARG A 131 -4.35 -12.88 3.06
N VAL A 132 -3.59 -13.69 2.34
CA VAL A 132 -2.62 -13.21 1.36
C VAL A 132 -3.08 -13.47 -0.06
N ALA A 133 -2.96 -12.46 -0.91
CA ALA A 133 -3.11 -12.56 -2.35
C ALA A 133 -1.96 -11.86 -3.04
N VAL A 134 -1.79 -12.13 -4.32
CA VAL A 134 -0.75 -11.51 -5.14
C VAL A 134 -1.40 -10.87 -6.35
N LEU A 135 -1.05 -9.62 -6.61
CA LEU A 135 -1.43 -8.92 -7.83
C LEU A 135 -0.16 -8.78 -8.67
N SER A 136 -0.14 -9.44 -9.81
CA SER A 136 1.00 -9.35 -10.72
C SER A 136 0.52 -9.18 -12.15
N GLY A 137 1.38 -8.61 -12.98
CA GLY A 137 1.11 -8.41 -14.39
C GLY A 137 2.39 -8.41 -15.19
N PRO A 138 2.29 -8.34 -16.50
CA PRO A 138 3.47 -8.26 -17.37
C PRO A 138 4.29 -7.01 -17.11
#